data_6438e5ea5813dd3a682c9d3ff2fb8965
#
_entry.id   6438e5ea5813dd3a682c9d3ff2fb8965
#
_cell.length_a   1.000
_cell.length_b   1.000
_cell.length_c   1.000
_cell.angle_alpha   90.00
_cell.angle_beta   90.00
_cell.angle_gamma   90.00
#
_symmetry.space_group_name_H-M   'P 1'
#
loop_
_entity.id
_entity.type
_entity.pdbx_description
1 polymer ?
#
loop_
_entity_poly.entity_id
_entity_poly.type
_entity_poly.pdbx_seq_one_letter_code
_entity_poly.pdbx_strand_id
1 'polypeptide(L)'
;VGRTISLKGSNNQFVSGQDGKNPVMCNRPNAQAWEQFTVVDAGNGKVALRSMNKYLSSENGLNPITCSRENIGEWEKFTWEVMPDGKVALKGNNGKYVSSEDGLKAMTCQRDFPQAWETFTYN
;
A
#
# COMPACT_ATOMS: atom_id res chain seq x y z
N VAL A 1 -6.45 7.65 10.08
CA VAL A 1 -5.54 7.19 11.15
C VAL A 1 -6.36 6.47 12.21
N GLY A 2 -5.85 5.33 12.67
CA GLY A 2 -6.54 4.52 13.66
C GLY A 2 -7.63 3.62 13.08
N ARG A 3 -7.92 3.73 11.80
CA ARG A 3 -8.96 2.96 11.14
C ARG A 3 -8.34 1.77 10.41
N THR A 4 -9.07 0.65 10.40
CA THR A 4 -8.67 -0.52 9.63
C THR A 4 -9.41 -0.49 8.30
N ILE A 5 -8.67 -0.61 7.20
CA ILE A 5 -9.19 -0.51 5.85
C ILE A 5 -8.71 -1.66 4.98
N SER A 6 -9.38 -1.87 3.86
CA SER A 6 -8.87 -2.66 2.76
C SER A 6 -8.67 -1.77 1.55
N LEU A 7 -7.71 -2.11 0.69
CA LEU A 7 -7.38 -1.34 -0.51
C LEU A 7 -7.66 -2.20 -1.73
N LYS A 8 -8.49 -1.67 -2.62
CA LYS A 8 -8.92 -2.38 -3.82
C LYS A 8 -8.39 -1.67 -5.05
N GLY A 9 -7.66 -2.38 -5.88
CA GLY A 9 -7.08 -1.81 -7.09
C GLY A 9 -8.07 -1.70 -8.23
N SER A 10 -7.60 -1.14 -9.35
CA SER A 10 -8.43 -0.97 -10.55
C SER A 10 -8.85 -2.30 -11.16
N ASN A 11 -8.15 -3.38 -10.81
CA ASN A 11 -8.48 -4.73 -11.26
C ASN A 11 -9.57 -5.39 -10.40
N ASN A 12 -10.16 -4.64 -9.45
CA ASN A 12 -11.16 -5.14 -8.50
C ASN A 12 -10.64 -6.21 -7.56
N GLN A 13 -9.33 -6.29 -7.37
CA GLN A 13 -8.69 -7.20 -6.44
C GLN A 13 -8.13 -6.43 -5.27
N PHE A 14 -7.98 -7.10 -4.12
CA PHE A 14 -7.51 -6.46 -2.90
C PHE A 14 -6.01 -6.63 -2.72
N VAL A 15 -5.40 -5.58 -2.15
CA VAL A 15 -3.99 -5.59 -1.75
C VAL A 15 -3.82 -6.53 -0.56
N SER A 16 -2.87 -7.45 -0.65
CA SER A 16 -2.58 -8.41 0.41
C SER A 16 -1.15 -8.27 0.90
N GLY A 17 -0.99 -8.17 2.22
CA GLY A 17 0.33 -8.14 2.85
C GLY A 17 1.03 -9.50 2.83
N GLN A 18 0.32 -10.58 2.45
CA GLN A 18 0.88 -11.91 2.35
C GLN A 18 1.47 -12.42 3.67
N ASP A 19 0.93 -11.91 4.79
CA ASP A 19 1.41 -12.25 6.15
C ASP A 19 2.92 -12.00 6.32
N GLY A 20 3.46 -11.09 5.53
CA GLY A 20 4.88 -10.75 5.58
C GLY A 20 5.82 -11.76 4.97
N LYS A 21 5.30 -12.84 4.39
CA LYS A 21 6.13 -13.95 3.91
C LYS A 21 6.54 -13.80 2.45
N ASN A 22 5.75 -13.05 1.67
CA ASN A 22 5.98 -12.85 0.24
C ASN A 22 5.80 -11.38 -0.08
N PRO A 23 6.27 -10.92 -1.24
CA PRO A 23 5.98 -9.55 -1.67
C PRO A 23 4.48 -9.29 -1.74
N VAL A 24 4.10 -8.04 -1.53
CA VAL A 24 2.70 -7.62 -1.53
C VAL A 24 2.15 -7.72 -2.94
N MET A 25 0.95 -8.29 -3.06
CA MET A 25 0.26 -8.46 -4.32
C MET A 25 -1.14 -7.85 -4.25
N CYS A 26 -1.65 -7.38 -5.39
CA CYS A 26 -3.02 -6.89 -5.50
C CYS A 26 -3.83 -7.91 -6.31
N ASN A 27 -4.03 -9.08 -5.75
CA ASN A 27 -4.60 -10.21 -6.49
C ASN A 27 -5.61 -11.04 -5.69
N ARG A 28 -6.17 -10.49 -4.61
CA ARG A 28 -7.12 -11.23 -3.78
C ARG A 28 -8.56 -10.82 -4.12
N PRO A 29 -9.44 -11.80 -4.36
CA PRO A 29 -10.84 -11.50 -4.66
C PRO A 29 -11.63 -11.03 -3.44
N ASN A 30 -11.19 -11.35 -2.23
CA ASN A 30 -11.87 -10.98 -1.00
C ASN A 30 -10.89 -10.41 0.01
N ALA A 31 -11.38 -9.51 0.88
CA ALA A 31 -10.56 -8.91 1.91
C ALA A 31 -10.70 -9.70 3.20
N GLN A 32 -9.66 -10.44 3.55
CA GLN A 32 -9.57 -11.20 4.80
C GLN A 32 -8.45 -10.59 5.65
N ALA A 33 -7.89 -11.36 6.60
CA ALA A 33 -6.93 -10.80 7.56
C ALA A 33 -5.71 -10.18 6.87
N TRP A 34 -5.17 -10.83 5.88
CA TRP A 34 -3.96 -10.36 5.18
C TRP A 34 -4.20 -9.13 4.31
N GLU A 35 -5.47 -8.81 4.05
CA GLU A 35 -5.87 -7.68 3.20
C GLU A 35 -6.41 -6.52 4.02
N GLN A 36 -6.31 -6.59 5.34
CA GLN A 36 -6.74 -5.51 6.23
C GLN A 36 -5.53 -4.77 6.75
N PHE A 37 -5.57 -3.45 6.62
CA PHE A 37 -4.49 -2.57 7.04
C PHE A 37 -5.00 -1.55 8.04
N THR A 38 -4.29 -1.42 9.17
CA THR A 38 -4.56 -0.34 10.11
C THR A 38 -3.74 0.87 9.66
N VAL A 39 -4.40 2.00 9.54
CA VAL A 39 -3.74 3.26 9.17
C VAL A 39 -3.15 3.87 10.44
N VAL A 40 -1.84 4.00 10.48
CA VAL A 40 -1.10 4.49 11.64
C VAL A 40 -0.49 5.85 11.31
N ASP A 41 -0.56 6.77 12.27
CA ASP A 41 0.08 8.08 12.12
C ASP A 41 1.60 7.89 12.13
N ALA A 42 2.26 8.32 11.05
CA ALA A 42 3.72 8.19 10.93
C ALA A 42 4.45 9.53 11.12
N GLY A 43 3.71 10.57 11.53
CA GLY A 43 4.29 11.90 11.76
C GLY A 43 4.34 12.74 10.50
N ASN A 44 4.39 14.05 10.66
CA ASN A 44 4.50 15.02 9.56
C ASN A 44 3.44 14.87 8.48
N GLY A 45 2.23 14.44 8.87
CA GLY A 45 1.13 14.25 7.93
C GLY A 45 1.22 12.98 7.12
N LYS A 46 2.15 12.09 7.44
CA LYS A 46 2.31 10.82 6.73
C LYS A 46 1.66 9.68 7.50
N VAL A 47 1.44 8.56 6.81
CA VAL A 47 0.82 7.39 7.41
C VAL A 47 1.69 6.17 7.16
N ALA A 48 1.53 5.17 8.03
CA ALA A 48 2.05 3.84 7.82
C ALA A 48 0.87 2.87 7.77
N LEU A 49 1.02 1.77 7.05
CA LEU A 49 -0.02 0.78 6.90
C LEU A 49 0.47 -0.54 7.49
N ARG A 50 -0.30 -1.07 8.45
CA ARG A 50 0.10 -2.22 9.23
C ARG A 50 -0.88 -3.38 9.03
N SER A 51 -0.36 -4.54 8.68
CA SER A 51 -1.13 -5.76 8.53
C SER A 51 -0.39 -6.89 9.23
N MET A 52 -1.12 -7.69 10.02
CA MET A 52 -0.55 -8.83 10.75
C MET A 52 0.68 -8.41 11.57
N ASN A 53 0.58 -7.23 12.20
CA ASN A 53 1.63 -6.65 13.05
C ASN A 53 2.92 -6.28 12.32
N LYS A 54 2.86 -6.13 11.00
CA LYS A 54 4.00 -5.71 10.19
C LYS A 54 3.61 -4.51 9.34
N TYR A 55 4.60 -3.71 8.99
CA TYR A 55 4.38 -2.48 8.22
C TYR A 55 4.72 -2.67 6.76
N LEU A 56 3.90 -2.03 5.92
CA LEU A 56 4.12 -1.95 4.49
C LEU A 56 5.35 -1.08 4.22
N SER A 57 6.25 -1.55 3.36
CA SER A 57 7.45 -0.83 2.99
C SER A 57 7.51 -0.63 1.48
N SER A 58 7.84 0.61 1.09
CA SER A 58 8.05 0.93 -0.33
C SER A 58 9.29 0.25 -0.88
N GLU A 59 10.19 -0.22 -0.01
CA GLU A 59 11.51 -0.72 -0.39
C GLU A 59 12.28 0.31 -1.22
N ASN A 60 11.94 1.58 -1.02
CA ASN A 60 12.54 2.73 -1.71
C ASN A 60 12.48 2.59 -3.24
N GLY A 61 11.55 1.79 -3.75
CA GLY A 61 11.42 1.53 -5.17
C GLY A 61 12.48 0.59 -5.74
N LEU A 62 13.39 0.09 -4.90
CA LEU A 62 14.48 -0.78 -5.35
C LEU A 62 14.05 -2.23 -5.52
N ASN A 63 13.05 -2.64 -4.76
CA ASN A 63 12.51 -4.01 -4.76
C ASN A 63 11.00 -3.94 -4.70
N PRO A 64 10.30 -5.05 -4.95
CA PRO A 64 8.84 -5.09 -4.73
C PRO A 64 8.48 -4.73 -3.30
N ILE A 65 7.30 -4.18 -3.13
CA ILE A 65 6.77 -3.77 -1.83
C ILE A 65 6.63 -4.99 -0.92
N THR A 66 7.01 -4.83 0.34
CA THR A 66 6.87 -5.88 1.35
C THR A 66 5.98 -5.40 2.49
N CYS A 67 5.48 -6.35 3.29
CA CYS A 67 4.76 -6.03 4.52
C CYS A 67 5.36 -6.86 5.65
N SER A 68 6.66 -6.69 5.87
CA SER A 68 7.42 -7.51 6.81
C SER A 68 8.23 -6.72 7.83
N ARG A 69 8.08 -5.40 7.85
CA ARG A 69 8.86 -4.53 8.74
C ARG A 69 8.22 -4.43 10.10
N GLU A 70 9.02 -4.49 11.16
CA GLU A 70 8.52 -4.43 12.52
C GLU A 70 8.45 -3.01 13.06
N ASN A 71 9.14 -2.07 12.43
CA ASN A 71 9.18 -0.67 12.85
C ASN A 71 8.94 0.26 11.69
N ILE A 72 8.52 1.49 12.00
CA ILE A 72 8.29 2.52 10.98
C ILE A 72 9.57 3.31 10.77
N GLY A 73 10.25 3.07 9.64
CA GLY A 73 11.35 3.89 9.17
C GLY A 73 10.88 4.72 8.00
N GLU A 74 11.82 5.31 7.24
CA GLU A 74 11.45 6.16 6.11
C GLU A 74 10.71 5.40 5.02
N TRP A 75 11.09 4.16 4.75
CA TRP A 75 10.48 3.37 3.69
C TRP A 75 9.05 2.94 4.02
N GLU A 76 8.64 3.06 5.27
CA GLU A 76 7.30 2.68 5.74
C GLU A 76 6.38 3.87 5.89
N LYS A 77 6.83 5.06 5.50
CA LYS A 77 6.02 6.27 5.56
C LYS A 77 5.49 6.61 4.17
N PHE A 78 4.19 6.86 4.09
CA PHE A 78 3.52 7.17 2.83
C PHE A 78 2.73 8.46 2.97
N THR A 79 2.67 9.23 1.88
CA THR A 79 1.75 10.35 1.77
C THR A 79 0.44 9.81 1.24
N TRP A 80 -0.65 10.11 1.94
CA TRP A 80 -2.00 9.69 1.57
C TRP A 80 -2.61 10.81 0.72
N GLU A 81 -2.77 10.57 -0.59
CA GLU A 81 -3.29 11.59 -1.50
C GLU A 81 -4.67 11.20 -1.99
N VAL A 82 -5.67 12.02 -1.64
CA VAL A 82 -7.05 11.79 -2.09
C VAL A 82 -7.18 12.32 -3.50
N MET A 83 -7.67 11.48 -4.40
CA MET A 83 -7.88 11.84 -5.79
C MET A 83 -9.25 12.49 -5.97
N PRO A 84 -9.47 13.23 -7.09
CA PRO A 84 -10.77 13.90 -7.31
C PRO A 84 -11.97 12.97 -7.31
N ASP A 85 -11.80 11.70 -7.67
CA ASP A 85 -12.88 10.72 -7.69
C ASP A 85 -13.07 10.00 -6.35
N GLY A 86 -12.37 10.43 -5.31
CA GLY A 86 -12.50 9.84 -3.98
C GLY A 86 -11.57 8.67 -3.73
N LYS A 87 -10.84 8.22 -4.74
CA LYS A 87 -9.85 7.17 -4.54
C LYS A 87 -8.60 7.75 -3.89
N VAL A 88 -7.67 6.88 -3.49
CA VAL A 88 -6.45 7.30 -2.83
C VAL A 88 -5.23 6.80 -3.60
N ALA A 89 -4.18 7.62 -3.62
CA ALA A 89 -2.87 7.22 -4.09
C ALA A 89 -1.91 7.29 -2.91
N LEU A 90 -0.93 6.40 -2.90
CA LEU A 90 0.07 6.32 -1.84
C LEU A 90 1.43 6.67 -2.43
N LYS A 91 2.02 7.73 -1.94
CA LYS A 91 3.33 8.20 -2.42
C LYS A 91 4.38 7.83 -1.38
N GLY A 92 5.40 7.10 -1.82
CA GLY A 92 6.47 6.66 -0.93
C GLY A 92 7.49 7.74 -0.64
N ASN A 93 8.44 7.41 0.22
CA ASN A 93 9.53 8.32 0.60
C ASN A 93 10.41 8.70 -0.58
N ASN A 94 10.43 7.88 -1.62
CA ASN A 94 11.23 8.13 -2.83
C ASN A 94 10.53 9.05 -3.82
N GLY A 95 9.35 9.59 -3.48
CA GLY A 95 8.58 10.44 -4.37
C GLY A 95 7.82 9.70 -5.45
N LYS A 96 7.81 8.37 -5.41
CA LYS A 96 7.13 7.53 -6.40
C LYS A 96 5.85 6.97 -5.81
N TYR A 97 4.94 6.54 -6.68
CA TYR A 97 3.63 6.05 -6.28
C TYR A 97 3.58 4.52 -6.26
N VAL A 98 2.82 4.01 -5.29
CA VAL A 98 2.54 2.58 -5.18
C VAL A 98 1.63 2.16 -6.33
N SER A 99 2.01 1.09 -7.02
CA SER A 99 1.24 0.55 -8.14
C SER A 99 0.79 -0.87 -7.84
N SER A 100 -0.49 -1.16 -8.16
CA SER A 100 -1.03 -2.50 -8.05
C SER A 100 -0.38 -3.45 -9.05
N GLU A 101 0.23 -2.92 -10.12
CA GLU A 101 0.73 -3.70 -11.25
C GLU A 101 -0.37 -4.56 -11.85
N ASP A 102 -1.62 -4.13 -11.68
CA ASP A 102 -2.84 -4.79 -12.17
C ASP A 102 -2.93 -6.27 -11.70
N GLY A 103 -2.25 -6.62 -10.62
CA GLY A 103 -2.23 -7.97 -10.09
C GLY A 103 -1.38 -8.94 -10.89
N LEU A 104 -0.70 -8.47 -11.94
CA LEU A 104 0.08 -9.33 -12.82
C LEU A 104 1.42 -9.71 -12.22
N LYS A 105 1.92 -8.90 -11.29
CA LYS A 105 3.17 -9.15 -10.57
C LYS A 105 3.12 -8.41 -9.24
N ALA A 106 4.15 -8.60 -8.43
CA ALA A 106 4.23 -7.94 -7.12
C ALA A 106 4.14 -6.43 -7.27
N MET A 107 3.51 -5.78 -6.29
CA MET A 107 3.33 -4.34 -6.28
C MET A 107 4.68 -3.63 -6.14
N THR A 108 4.77 -2.45 -6.72
CA THR A 108 5.99 -1.64 -6.72
C THR A 108 5.70 -0.23 -6.27
N CYS A 109 6.76 0.51 -5.91
CA CYS A 109 6.66 1.94 -5.61
C CYS A 109 7.63 2.69 -6.53
N GLN A 110 7.33 2.65 -7.85
CA GLN A 110 8.24 3.13 -8.88
C GLN A 110 7.59 4.07 -9.89
N ARG A 111 6.30 4.39 -9.73
CA ARG A 111 5.57 5.15 -10.75
C ARG A 111 5.66 6.64 -10.47
N ASP A 112 5.81 7.42 -11.53
CA ASP A 112 5.96 8.88 -11.41
C ASP A 112 4.64 9.59 -11.19
N PHE A 113 3.54 9.03 -11.69
CA PHE A 113 2.23 9.68 -11.64
C PHE A 113 1.14 8.69 -11.22
N PRO A 114 0.10 9.16 -10.48
CA PRO A 114 -0.99 8.28 -10.06
C PRO A 114 -2.02 8.13 -11.18
N GLN A 115 -1.95 7.00 -11.88
CA GLN A 115 -2.93 6.62 -12.89
C GLN A 115 -3.79 5.48 -12.36
N ALA A 116 -4.41 4.69 -13.25
CA ALA A 116 -5.36 3.66 -12.81
C ALA A 116 -4.74 2.64 -11.85
N TRP A 117 -3.52 2.17 -12.15
CA TRP A 117 -2.87 1.17 -11.31
C TRP A 117 -2.37 1.73 -9.98
N GLU A 118 -2.28 3.05 -9.86
CA GLU A 118 -1.75 3.72 -8.67
C GLU A 118 -2.84 4.34 -7.81
N THR A 119 -4.10 4.13 -8.15
CA THR A 119 -5.21 4.61 -7.33
C THR A 119 -6.02 3.45 -6.81
N PHE A 120 -6.48 3.59 -5.57
CA PHE A 120 -7.16 2.51 -4.86
C PHE A 120 -8.46 3.01 -4.25
N THR A 121 -9.48 2.15 -4.28
CA THR A 121 -10.68 2.34 -3.49
C THR A 121 -10.40 1.77 -2.11
N TYR A 122 -10.81 2.48 -1.06
CA TYR A 122 -10.59 1.98 0.30
C TYR A 122 -11.92 1.93 1.05
N ASN A 123 -11.95 1.01 2.01
CA ASN A 123 -13.19 0.81 2.76
C ASN A 123 -12.89 0.52 4.21
#